data_7c9422272430a63a66d404cf308d51ca
#
_entry.id   7c9422272430a63a66d404cf308d51ca
#
_cell.length_a   1.000
_cell.length_b   1.000
_cell.length_c   1.000
_cell.angle_alpha   90.00
_cell.angle_beta   90.00
_cell.angle_gamma   90.00
#
_symmetry.space_group_name_H-M   'P 1'
#
loop_
_entity.id
_entity.type
_entity.pdbx_description
1 polymer ?
#
loop_
_entity_poly.entity_id
_entity_poly.type
_entity_poly.pdbx_seq_one_letter_code
_entity_poly.pdbx_strand_id
1 'polypeptide(L)'
;WKMDERHGATTVNAKKYIDFAAANQIEGVLFEGWNEGWESWGGMQNFDFTKPYADFDIDEVVRYAKEKGVEVIGHHETGGNIPNYERQMDHAMQWYTDHGIHVLKTGYAGAFPNGYLHHSQYGVNHYQKVVETAARHKMTLDAHEPIKDTGIRRTWPNMMTREGVRGMEWNAWSEGNPPSHHVMLPFTRMLSGPLDYTPGTFDILFLNTKDSPRRQKWNDQDKGNSRVNTTLAKQLANWVILYSPL
;
A
#
# COMPACT_ATOMS: atom_id res chain seq x y z
N TRP A 1 -5.96 -10.58 -3.69
CA TRP A 1 -5.43 -11.50 -2.67
C TRP A 1 -6.01 -12.88 -2.89
N LYS A 2 -5.20 -13.82 -3.31
CA LYS A 2 -5.54 -15.23 -3.19
C LYS A 2 -4.73 -15.76 -2.01
N MET A 3 -5.41 -16.33 -1.04
CA MET A 3 -4.77 -17.19 -0.04
C MET A 3 -4.50 -18.54 -0.73
N ASP A 4 -3.60 -18.53 -1.68
CA ASP A 4 -3.05 -19.74 -2.27
C ASP A 4 -1.82 -20.15 -1.44
N GLU A 5 -1.36 -21.38 -1.58
CA GLU A 5 -0.16 -21.89 -0.92
C GLU A 5 1.13 -21.12 -1.30
N ARG A 6 1.04 -20.18 -2.24
CA ARG A 6 2.14 -19.36 -2.74
C ARG A 6 1.74 -17.88 -2.77
N HIS A 7 2.70 -17.02 -2.44
CA HIS A 7 2.55 -15.58 -2.62
C HIS A 7 2.40 -15.21 -4.12
N GLY A 8 1.75 -14.09 -4.40
CA GLY A 8 1.51 -13.62 -5.77
C GLY A 8 2.61 -12.73 -6.34
N ALA A 9 3.49 -12.19 -5.50
CA ALA A 9 4.56 -11.28 -5.88
C ALA A 9 5.78 -12.07 -6.40
N THR A 10 5.71 -12.53 -7.64
CA THR A 10 6.79 -13.22 -8.35
C THR A 10 7.30 -12.35 -9.51
N THR A 11 8.53 -12.54 -9.96
CA THR A 11 9.09 -11.87 -11.14
C THR A 11 8.20 -12.02 -12.36
N VAL A 12 7.63 -13.21 -12.56
CA VAL A 12 6.74 -13.49 -13.71
C VAL A 12 5.45 -12.65 -13.64
N ASN A 13 4.85 -12.54 -12.45
CA ASN A 13 3.65 -11.74 -12.30
C ASN A 13 3.98 -10.24 -12.33
N ALA A 14 5.08 -9.83 -11.73
CA ALA A 14 5.53 -8.44 -11.79
C ALA A 14 5.65 -7.94 -13.23
N LYS A 15 6.25 -8.70 -14.11
CA LYS A 15 6.34 -8.34 -15.54
C LYS A 15 4.99 -8.16 -16.22
N LYS A 16 3.98 -8.99 -15.87
CA LYS A 16 2.61 -8.84 -16.41
C LYS A 16 1.96 -7.52 -15.98
N TYR A 17 2.17 -7.13 -14.72
CA TYR A 17 1.66 -5.85 -14.21
C TYR A 17 2.39 -4.67 -14.84
N ILE A 18 3.70 -4.77 -15.04
CA ILE A 18 4.51 -3.77 -15.74
C ILE A 18 4.05 -3.63 -17.21
N ASP A 19 3.83 -4.73 -17.91
CA ASP A 19 3.31 -4.69 -19.28
C ASP A 19 1.94 -4.04 -19.36
N PHE A 20 1.06 -4.34 -18.41
CA PHE A 20 -0.25 -3.70 -18.31
C PHE A 20 -0.12 -2.19 -18.04
N ALA A 21 0.73 -1.81 -17.11
CA ALA A 21 0.97 -0.41 -16.76
C ALA A 21 1.50 0.37 -17.98
N ALA A 22 2.51 -0.15 -18.67
CA ALA A 22 3.08 0.45 -19.87
C ALA A 22 2.04 0.61 -20.99
N ALA A 23 1.22 -0.42 -21.22
CA ALA A 23 0.18 -0.40 -22.25
C ALA A 23 -0.95 0.61 -21.97
N ASN A 24 -1.16 0.96 -20.70
CA ASN A 24 -2.23 1.85 -20.26
C ASN A 24 -1.73 3.21 -19.73
N GLN A 25 -0.45 3.54 -19.93
CA GLN A 25 0.16 4.81 -19.51
C GLN A 25 0.06 5.02 -17.99
N ILE A 26 0.17 3.95 -17.22
CA ILE A 26 0.27 3.98 -15.75
C ILE A 26 1.76 4.12 -15.41
N GLU A 27 2.09 5.14 -14.64
CA GLU A 27 3.46 5.54 -14.39
C GLU A 27 4.23 4.61 -13.46
N GLY A 28 3.55 3.97 -12.49
CA GLY A 28 4.21 3.13 -11.50
C GLY A 28 3.41 1.89 -11.11
N VAL A 29 4.11 0.87 -10.60
CA VAL A 29 3.52 -0.36 -10.06
C VAL A 29 4.12 -0.66 -8.70
N LEU A 30 3.24 -0.84 -7.72
CA LEU A 30 3.59 -1.27 -6.37
C LEU A 30 3.55 -2.80 -6.27
N PHE A 31 4.59 -3.37 -5.69
CA PHE A 31 4.62 -4.80 -5.34
C PHE A 31 4.63 -4.98 -3.83
N GLU A 32 3.61 -5.66 -3.32
CA GLU A 32 3.51 -6.07 -1.92
C GLU A 32 3.73 -7.57 -1.79
N GLY A 33 4.27 -8.02 -0.65
CA GLY A 33 4.38 -9.44 -0.35
C GLY A 33 5.51 -10.17 -1.06
N TRP A 34 6.52 -9.46 -1.53
CA TRP A 34 7.70 -10.04 -2.18
C TRP A 34 8.80 -10.45 -1.20
N ASN A 35 8.72 -10.02 0.07
CA ASN A 35 9.70 -10.33 1.11
C ASN A 35 9.44 -11.70 1.75
N GLU A 36 10.50 -12.45 2.04
CA GLU A 36 10.40 -13.64 2.87
C GLU A 36 9.77 -13.34 4.24
N GLY A 37 8.85 -14.20 4.67
CA GLY A 37 8.13 -14.05 5.94
C GLY A 37 6.86 -13.21 5.86
N TRP A 38 6.47 -12.76 4.67
CA TRP A 38 5.23 -12.00 4.47
C TRP A 38 3.98 -12.74 4.97
N GLU A 39 3.92 -14.04 4.86
CA GLU A 39 2.82 -14.88 5.34
C GLU A 39 2.71 -14.92 6.87
N SER A 40 3.74 -14.50 7.58
CA SER A 40 3.81 -14.51 9.05
C SER A 40 3.46 -13.14 9.65
N TRP A 41 2.47 -12.51 9.14
CA TRP A 41 2.05 -11.13 9.47
C TRP A 41 1.98 -10.82 10.97
N GLY A 42 1.45 -11.72 11.78
CA GLY A 42 1.38 -11.56 13.23
C GLY A 42 2.71 -11.68 13.97
N GLY A 43 3.77 -12.07 13.27
CA GLY A 43 5.06 -12.41 13.84
C GLY A 43 6.25 -11.69 13.24
N MET A 44 6.09 -10.52 12.63
CA MET A 44 7.16 -9.77 11.93
C MET A 44 8.30 -9.29 12.84
N GLN A 45 8.63 -10.02 13.89
CA GLN A 45 9.68 -9.65 14.84
C GLN A 45 11.07 -9.59 14.21
N ASN A 46 11.33 -10.47 13.24
CA ASN A 46 12.61 -10.59 12.54
C ASN A 46 12.46 -10.40 11.03
N PHE A 47 11.40 -9.69 10.61
CA PHE A 47 11.16 -9.43 9.19
C PHE A 47 12.31 -8.60 8.61
N ASP A 48 12.86 -9.06 7.48
CA ASP A 48 13.93 -8.39 6.75
C ASP A 48 13.35 -7.65 5.54
N PHE A 49 13.49 -6.32 5.54
CA PHE A 49 12.92 -5.47 4.50
C PHE A 49 13.69 -5.55 3.17
N THR A 50 14.84 -6.22 3.13
CA THR A 50 15.70 -6.32 1.95
C THR A 50 15.77 -7.71 1.37
N LYS A 51 15.09 -8.69 1.97
CA LYS A 51 15.21 -10.10 1.58
C LYS A 51 14.01 -10.56 0.73
N PRO A 52 14.16 -10.71 -0.60
CA PRO A 52 13.09 -11.21 -1.44
C PRO A 52 12.92 -12.72 -1.32
N TYR A 53 11.72 -13.21 -1.68
CA TYR A 53 11.55 -14.63 -2.00
C TYR A 53 12.41 -15.00 -3.20
N ALA A 54 12.80 -16.27 -3.28
CA ALA A 54 13.69 -16.77 -4.34
C ALA A 54 13.10 -16.62 -5.77
N ASP A 55 11.81 -16.45 -5.90
CA ASP A 55 11.10 -16.25 -7.18
C ASP A 55 10.75 -14.79 -7.48
N PHE A 56 11.25 -13.84 -6.65
CA PHE A 56 11.17 -12.41 -6.91
C PHE A 56 12.56 -11.79 -7.06
N ASP A 57 13.01 -11.65 -8.29
CA ASP A 57 14.27 -11.02 -8.66
C ASP A 57 14.07 -9.51 -8.84
N ILE A 58 14.48 -8.73 -7.84
CA ILE A 58 14.29 -7.27 -7.82
C ILE A 58 15.06 -6.59 -8.94
N ASP A 59 16.28 -7.02 -9.22
CA ASP A 59 17.11 -6.44 -10.29
C ASP A 59 16.45 -6.61 -11.64
N GLU A 60 15.94 -7.80 -11.92
CA GLU A 60 15.23 -8.11 -13.15
C GLU A 60 13.91 -7.34 -13.26
N VAL A 61 13.16 -7.21 -12.15
CA VAL A 61 11.90 -6.46 -12.12
C VAL A 61 12.14 -4.98 -12.42
N VAL A 62 13.12 -4.37 -11.75
CA VAL A 62 13.45 -2.95 -11.95
C VAL A 62 14.00 -2.70 -13.36
N ARG A 63 14.91 -3.57 -13.83
CA ARG A 63 15.43 -3.47 -15.18
C ARG A 63 14.30 -3.50 -16.23
N TYR A 64 13.39 -4.47 -16.09
CA TYR A 64 12.27 -4.63 -17.00
C TYR A 64 11.28 -3.45 -16.94
N ALA A 65 10.98 -2.95 -15.75
CA ALA A 65 10.14 -1.79 -15.58
C ALA A 65 10.73 -0.55 -16.26
N LYS A 66 12.01 -0.30 -16.06
CA LYS A 66 12.74 0.80 -16.69
C LYS A 66 12.72 0.71 -18.23
N GLU A 67 12.88 -0.48 -18.79
CA GLU A 67 12.80 -0.70 -20.26
C GLU A 67 11.40 -0.38 -20.81
N LYS A 68 10.37 -0.54 -19.99
CA LYS A 68 8.97 -0.25 -20.33
C LYS A 68 8.54 1.18 -19.99
N GLY A 69 9.40 1.96 -19.36
CA GLY A 69 9.07 3.32 -18.91
C GLY A 69 8.09 3.35 -17.71
N VAL A 70 8.15 2.33 -16.86
CA VAL A 70 7.31 2.19 -15.67
C VAL A 70 8.19 2.24 -14.42
N GLU A 71 7.77 3.00 -13.41
CA GLU A 71 8.44 3.06 -12.10
C GLU A 71 8.06 1.85 -11.23
N VAL A 72 9.00 1.38 -10.41
CA VAL A 72 8.71 0.43 -9.33
C VAL A 72 8.53 1.19 -8.04
N ILE A 73 7.42 0.95 -7.37
CA ILE A 73 7.12 1.52 -6.06
C ILE A 73 7.46 0.48 -5.00
N GLY A 74 8.32 0.86 -4.05
CA GLY A 74 8.72 0.00 -2.94
C GLY A 74 7.64 -0.10 -1.86
N HIS A 75 7.70 -1.15 -1.07
CA HIS A 75 6.76 -1.35 0.05
C HIS A 75 7.49 -1.83 1.31
N HIS A 76 7.26 -1.15 2.41
CA HIS A 76 7.68 -1.57 3.74
C HIS A 76 6.47 -1.76 4.65
N GLU A 77 5.95 -2.99 4.75
CA GLU A 77 4.95 -3.33 5.77
C GLU A 77 5.65 -3.72 7.06
N THR A 78 5.33 -3.02 8.12
CA THR A 78 5.99 -3.20 9.43
C THR A 78 5.25 -4.13 10.38
N GLY A 79 3.97 -4.42 10.10
CA GLY A 79 3.09 -5.12 11.04
C GLY A 79 2.93 -4.37 12.37
N GLY A 80 3.24 -3.08 12.41
CA GLY A 80 3.29 -2.28 13.64
C GLY A 80 4.56 -2.45 14.46
N ASN A 81 5.51 -3.32 14.05
CA ASN A 81 6.77 -3.55 14.77
C ASN A 81 7.79 -2.43 14.52
N ILE A 82 7.50 -1.25 15.05
CA ILE A 82 8.35 -0.06 14.92
C ILE A 82 9.81 -0.31 15.32
N PRO A 83 10.14 -0.99 16.44
CA PRO A 83 11.52 -1.22 16.80
C PRO A 83 12.30 -2.05 15.76
N ASN A 84 11.66 -3.03 15.13
CA ASN A 84 12.29 -3.80 14.06
C ASN A 84 12.53 -2.92 12.83
N TYR A 85 11.52 -2.15 12.44
CA TYR A 85 11.64 -1.26 11.28
C TYR A 85 12.70 -0.18 11.49
N GLU A 86 12.71 0.49 12.62
CA GLU A 86 13.69 1.55 12.91
C GLU A 86 15.15 1.09 12.92
N ARG A 87 15.41 -0.18 13.28
CA ARG A 87 16.77 -0.75 13.19
C ARG A 87 17.26 -0.93 11.77
N GLN A 88 16.33 -1.15 10.81
CA GLN A 88 16.65 -1.51 9.43
C GLN A 88 16.37 -0.38 8.45
N MET A 89 15.53 0.58 8.83
CA MET A 89 14.92 1.57 7.94
C MET A 89 15.93 2.29 7.04
N ASP A 90 17.05 2.76 7.61
CA ASP A 90 18.06 3.48 6.86
C ASP A 90 18.71 2.58 5.79
N HIS A 91 19.09 1.36 6.19
CA HIS A 91 19.64 0.37 5.27
C HIS A 91 18.61 -0.09 4.22
N ALA A 92 17.38 -0.31 4.61
CA ALA A 92 16.33 -0.75 3.70
C ALA A 92 15.97 0.32 2.64
N MET A 93 15.97 1.61 3.03
CA MET A 93 15.79 2.71 2.09
C MET A 93 16.99 2.88 1.16
N GLN A 94 18.22 2.72 1.68
CA GLN A 94 19.43 2.71 0.85
C GLN A 94 19.37 1.56 -0.17
N TRP A 95 18.98 0.36 0.27
CA TRP A 95 18.84 -0.80 -0.61
C TRP A 95 17.87 -0.52 -1.77
N TYR A 96 16.73 0.12 -1.51
CA TYR A 96 15.82 0.52 -2.58
C TYR A 96 16.46 1.52 -3.55
N THR A 97 17.12 2.55 -3.04
CA THR A 97 17.75 3.56 -3.92
C THR A 97 18.92 3.01 -4.72
N ASP A 98 19.65 2.03 -4.18
CA ASP A 98 20.69 1.30 -4.91
C ASP A 98 20.12 0.52 -6.11
N HIS A 99 18.86 0.07 -6.01
CA HIS A 99 18.12 -0.54 -7.11
C HIS A 99 17.36 0.49 -7.99
N GLY A 100 17.48 1.78 -7.69
CA GLY A 100 16.83 2.85 -8.45
C GLY A 100 15.34 3.05 -8.14
N ILE A 101 14.89 2.60 -6.96
CA ILE A 101 13.53 2.78 -6.48
C ILE A 101 13.48 4.01 -5.57
N HIS A 102 12.66 5.00 -5.90
CA HIS A 102 12.60 6.29 -5.20
C HIS A 102 11.20 6.63 -4.67
N VAL A 103 10.25 5.77 -4.84
CA VAL A 103 8.89 5.90 -4.28
C VAL A 103 8.65 4.76 -3.30
N LEU A 104 8.19 5.07 -2.10
CA LEU A 104 8.00 4.11 -1.03
C LEU A 104 6.62 4.25 -0.40
N LYS A 105 5.86 3.16 -0.38
CA LYS A 105 4.70 2.99 0.49
C LYS A 105 5.14 2.36 1.81
N THR A 106 4.68 2.91 2.94
CA THR A 106 4.89 2.31 4.26
C THR A 106 3.57 1.84 4.85
N GLY A 107 3.54 0.67 5.49
CA GLY A 107 2.38 0.08 6.13
C GLY A 107 2.62 -0.24 7.61
N TYR A 108 1.56 -0.16 8.41
CA TYR A 108 1.59 -0.40 9.85
C TYR A 108 0.32 -1.15 10.30
N ALA A 109 -0.06 -2.17 9.56
CA ALA A 109 -1.30 -2.90 9.79
C ALA A 109 -1.26 -3.81 11.03
N GLY A 110 -0.77 -3.29 12.15
CA GLY A 110 -0.66 -4.00 13.40
C GLY A 110 -0.63 -3.08 14.61
N ALA A 111 -0.68 -3.68 15.80
CA ALA A 111 -0.57 -2.93 17.05
C ALA A 111 0.86 -2.43 17.28
N PHE A 112 0.99 -1.20 17.74
CA PHE A 112 2.27 -0.68 18.19
C PHE A 112 2.75 -1.37 19.48
N PRO A 113 4.07 -1.50 19.69
CA PRO A 113 4.62 -2.19 20.86
C PRO A 113 4.24 -1.48 22.15
N ASN A 114 4.26 -2.22 23.26
CA ASN A 114 4.00 -1.70 24.61
C ASN A 114 2.64 -0.98 24.78
N GLY A 115 1.64 -1.28 23.93
CA GLY A 115 0.33 -0.66 24.01
C GLY A 115 0.27 0.81 23.58
N TYR A 116 1.30 1.32 22.91
CA TYR A 116 1.25 2.66 22.35
C TYR A 116 0.16 2.76 21.28
N LEU A 117 -0.58 3.85 21.32
CA LEU A 117 -1.55 4.18 20.28
C LEU A 117 -0.85 4.82 19.07
N HIS A 118 -1.37 4.58 17.88
CA HIS A 118 -0.86 5.18 16.63
C HIS A 118 -0.67 6.70 16.73
N HIS A 119 -1.66 7.39 17.27
CA HIS A 119 -1.65 8.86 17.39
C HIS A 119 -0.96 9.38 18.65
N SER A 120 -0.27 8.53 19.42
CA SER A 120 0.54 8.95 20.57
C SER A 120 1.81 9.68 20.11
N GLN A 121 2.48 10.34 21.05
CA GLN A 121 3.77 10.98 20.76
C GLN A 121 4.81 10.01 20.19
N TYR A 122 4.74 8.75 20.61
CA TYR A 122 5.60 7.69 20.08
C TYR A 122 5.39 7.51 18.56
N GLY A 123 4.13 7.38 18.12
CA GLY A 123 3.81 7.28 16.70
C GLY A 123 4.19 8.54 15.92
N VAL A 124 3.87 9.72 16.45
CA VAL A 124 4.23 11.01 15.81
C VAL A 124 5.74 11.10 15.56
N ASN A 125 6.56 10.78 16.56
CA ASN A 125 8.01 10.80 16.45
C ASN A 125 8.51 9.78 15.41
N HIS A 126 7.91 8.60 15.39
CA HIS A 126 8.28 7.57 14.42
C HIS A 126 7.98 8.02 12.98
N TYR A 127 6.75 8.49 12.70
CA TYR A 127 6.39 8.93 11.35
C TYR A 127 7.25 10.11 10.89
N GLN A 128 7.60 11.03 11.78
CA GLN A 128 8.55 12.11 11.46
C GLN A 128 9.91 11.54 11.06
N LYS A 129 10.44 10.60 11.85
CA LYS A 129 11.73 9.95 11.57
C LYS A 129 11.72 9.22 10.21
N VAL A 130 10.62 8.57 9.85
CA VAL A 130 10.47 7.92 8.54
C VAL A 130 10.55 8.94 7.42
N VAL A 131 9.80 10.04 7.51
CA VAL A 131 9.80 11.11 6.49
C VAL A 131 11.19 11.71 6.31
N GLU A 132 11.88 12.01 7.41
CA GLU A 132 13.23 12.60 7.37
C GLU A 132 14.26 11.61 6.82
N THR A 133 14.13 10.32 7.15
CA THR A 133 15.00 9.27 6.60
C THR A 133 14.79 9.12 5.09
N ALA A 134 13.54 9.02 4.66
CA ALA A 134 13.21 8.95 3.23
C ALA A 134 13.74 10.16 2.45
N ALA A 135 13.66 11.36 3.03
CA ALA A 135 14.22 12.57 2.41
C ALA A 135 15.73 12.48 2.21
N ARG A 136 16.47 11.94 3.21
CA ARG A 136 17.93 11.72 3.07
C ARG A 136 18.26 10.78 1.91
N HIS A 137 17.44 9.77 1.70
CA HIS A 137 17.57 8.81 0.59
C HIS A 137 16.89 9.28 -0.71
N LYS A 138 16.40 10.54 -0.77
CA LYS A 138 15.73 11.11 -1.95
C LYS A 138 14.51 10.26 -2.40
N MET A 139 13.76 9.78 -1.42
CA MET A 139 12.54 9.01 -1.65
C MET A 139 11.30 9.83 -1.34
N THR A 140 10.26 9.64 -2.13
CA THR A 140 8.91 10.11 -1.84
C THR A 140 8.12 9.04 -1.09
N LEU A 141 7.15 9.47 -0.29
CA LEU A 141 6.40 8.59 0.60
C LEU A 141 4.89 8.65 0.35
N ASP A 142 4.30 7.46 0.38
CA ASP A 142 2.90 7.20 0.69
C ASP A 142 2.82 6.48 2.04
N ALA A 143 2.20 7.09 3.04
CA ALA A 143 2.09 6.50 4.37
C ALA A 143 0.71 5.91 4.61
N HIS A 144 0.64 4.60 4.80
CA HIS A 144 -0.55 3.88 5.21
C HIS A 144 -0.63 3.74 6.74
N GLU A 145 -1.84 3.50 7.27
CA GLU A 145 -2.16 3.57 8.70
C GLU A 145 -1.50 4.79 9.39
N PRO A 146 -1.52 5.96 8.79
CA PRO A 146 -0.74 7.10 9.26
C PRO A 146 -1.35 7.71 10.52
N ILE A 147 -0.52 8.47 11.25
CA ILE A 147 -1.02 9.41 12.24
C ILE A 147 -1.88 10.50 11.56
N LYS A 148 -2.64 11.24 12.37
CA LYS A 148 -3.29 12.47 11.87
C LYS A 148 -2.22 13.43 11.34
N ASP A 149 -2.61 14.19 10.31
CA ASP A 149 -1.69 15.13 9.67
C ASP A 149 -1.18 16.19 10.66
N THR A 150 0.13 16.31 10.72
CA THR A 150 0.84 17.30 11.54
C THR A 150 1.29 18.53 10.73
N GLY A 151 1.01 18.55 9.42
CA GLY A 151 1.51 19.57 8.50
C GLY A 151 2.96 19.33 8.07
N ILE A 152 3.56 18.21 8.42
CA ILE A 152 4.98 17.88 8.17
C ILE A 152 5.35 17.97 6.69
N ARG A 153 4.42 17.69 5.78
CA ARG A 153 4.64 17.77 4.32
C ARG A 153 4.97 19.17 3.80
N ARG A 154 4.69 20.22 4.59
CA ARG A 154 5.08 21.59 4.24
C ARG A 154 6.57 21.84 4.50
N THR A 155 7.14 21.11 5.44
CA THR A 155 8.58 21.13 5.73
C THR A 155 9.32 20.07 4.93
N TRP A 156 8.70 18.90 4.78
CA TRP A 156 9.23 17.73 4.10
C TRP A 156 8.31 17.34 2.92
N PRO A 157 8.47 17.97 1.74
CA PRO A 157 7.57 17.77 0.60
C PRO A 157 7.64 16.35 -0.01
N ASN A 158 8.63 15.56 0.35
CA ASN A 158 8.69 14.14 0.02
C ASN A 158 7.58 13.30 0.67
N MET A 159 6.88 13.82 1.68
CA MET A 159 5.64 13.25 2.20
C MET A 159 4.50 13.59 1.25
N MET A 160 4.32 12.79 0.21
CA MET A 160 3.42 13.09 -0.92
C MET A 160 1.97 12.85 -0.58
N THR A 161 1.67 11.66 -0.06
CA THR A 161 0.31 11.24 0.23
C THR A 161 0.26 10.32 1.44
N ARG A 162 -0.94 10.03 1.92
CA ARG A 162 -1.18 9.10 3.01
C ARG A 162 -2.62 8.60 2.97
N GLU A 163 -2.83 7.40 3.46
CA GLU A 163 -4.16 6.85 3.62
C GLU A 163 -4.96 7.57 4.72
N GLY A 164 -4.99 7.07 5.91
CA GLY A 164 -5.71 7.65 7.06
C GLY A 164 -7.22 7.74 6.87
N VAL A 165 -7.80 6.73 6.24
CA VAL A 165 -9.23 6.63 5.92
C VAL A 165 -9.63 5.16 5.80
N ARG A 166 -10.92 4.89 5.85
CA ARG A 166 -11.45 3.59 5.43
C ARG A 166 -11.41 3.49 3.90
N GLY A 167 -10.32 2.92 3.37
CA GLY A 167 -10.02 2.82 1.95
C GLY A 167 -10.86 1.79 1.19
N MET A 168 -10.57 1.65 -0.10
CA MET A 168 -11.29 0.72 -0.99
C MET A 168 -11.13 -0.74 -0.58
N GLU A 169 -10.03 -1.11 0.03
CA GLU A 169 -9.73 -2.47 0.49
C GLU A 169 -10.79 -3.03 1.45
N TRP A 170 -11.44 -2.16 2.23
CA TRP A 170 -12.48 -2.57 3.17
C TRP A 170 -13.70 -3.23 2.51
N ASN A 171 -13.85 -3.11 1.21
CA ASN A 171 -14.86 -3.87 0.47
C ASN A 171 -14.53 -5.36 0.38
N ALA A 172 -13.29 -5.76 0.65
CA ALA A 172 -12.86 -7.16 0.59
C ALA A 172 -13.28 -7.96 1.83
N TRP A 173 -13.32 -7.35 3.00
CA TRP A 173 -13.52 -8.07 4.27
C TRP A 173 -14.58 -7.46 5.22
N SER A 174 -15.36 -6.51 4.73
CA SER A 174 -16.44 -5.88 5.51
C SER A 174 -17.70 -5.71 4.67
N GLU A 175 -18.68 -4.99 5.19
CA GLU A 175 -19.88 -4.58 4.42
C GLU A 175 -19.57 -3.59 3.30
N GLY A 176 -18.32 -3.17 3.19
CA GLY A 176 -17.86 -2.20 2.22
C GLY A 176 -18.13 -0.75 2.65
N ASN A 177 -17.74 0.16 1.77
CA ASN A 177 -17.93 1.58 1.97
C ASN A 177 -19.26 2.04 1.35
N PRO A 178 -20.14 2.71 2.12
CA PRO A 178 -21.37 3.25 1.56
C PRO A 178 -21.08 4.38 0.54
N PRO A 179 -21.97 4.61 -0.44
CA PRO A 179 -21.78 5.67 -1.41
C PRO A 179 -21.55 7.07 -0.82
N SER A 180 -22.15 7.37 0.33
CA SER A 180 -21.96 8.63 1.06
C SER A 180 -20.54 8.85 1.58
N HIS A 181 -19.80 7.77 1.85
CA HIS A 181 -18.42 7.85 2.35
C HIS A 181 -17.52 8.63 1.38
N HIS A 182 -17.57 8.31 0.09
CA HIS A 182 -16.74 8.99 -0.91
C HIS A 182 -17.11 10.48 -1.07
N VAL A 183 -18.38 10.82 -0.89
CA VAL A 183 -18.85 12.22 -1.01
C VAL A 183 -18.38 13.05 0.18
N MET A 184 -18.21 12.44 1.36
CA MET A 184 -17.73 13.15 2.55
C MET A 184 -16.22 13.39 2.57
N LEU A 185 -15.44 12.52 1.97
CA LEU A 185 -13.96 12.56 2.06
C LEU A 185 -13.36 13.89 1.59
N PRO A 186 -13.79 14.49 0.47
CA PRO A 186 -13.27 15.79 0.03
C PRO A 186 -13.48 16.91 1.05
N PHE A 187 -14.55 16.84 1.81
CA PHE A 187 -14.94 17.87 2.79
C PHE A 187 -14.51 17.58 4.22
N THR A 188 -13.85 16.45 4.45
CA THR A 188 -13.39 16.02 5.77
C THR A 188 -11.90 15.64 5.74
N ARG A 189 -11.59 14.40 5.39
CA ARG A 189 -10.23 13.85 5.40
C ARG A 189 -9.28 14.64 4.48
N MET A 190 -9.74 15.03 3.30
CA MET A 190 -8.89 15.72 2.31
C MET A 190 -8.65 17.21 2.61
N LEU A 191 -9.32 17.79 3.61
CA LEU A 191 -8.95 19.11 4.13
C LEU A 191 -7.53 19.14 4.71
N SER A 192 -7.02 18.00 5.14
CA SER A 192 -5.64 17.87 5.60
C SER A 192 -4.65 17.47 4.49
N GLY A 193 -5.09 17.27 3.27
CA GLY A 193 -4.27 17.03 2.09
C GLY A 193 -4.57 15.77 1.31
N PRO A 194 -3.68 15.39 0.37
CA PRO A 194 -3.84 14.24 -0.52
C PRO A 194 -4.20 12.96 0.22
N LEU A 195 -4.94 12.11 -0.45
CA LEU A 195 -5.48 10.88 0.09
C LEU A 195 -5.20 9.71 -0.84
N ASP A 196 -4.46 8.71 -0.35
CA ASP A 196 -4.45 7.41 -0.99
C ASP A 196 -5.65 6.59 -0.52
N TYR A 197 -6.69 6.58 -1.34
CA TYR A 197 -7.92 5.81 -1.12
C TYR A 197 -7.87 4.45 -1.82
N THR A 198 -6.92 4.25 -2.73
CA THR A 198 -6.84 3.09 -3.64
C THR A 198 -8.11 2.87 -4.47
N PRO A 199 -8.64 3.91 -5.16
CA PRO A 199 -9.82 3.77 -6.01
C PRO A 199 -9.50 2.98 -7.29
N GLY A 200 -10.53 2.55 -8.04
CA GLY A 200 -10.35 2.06 -9.39
C GLY A 200 -10.70 0.59 -9.59
N THR A 201 -11.45 -0.02 -8.70
CA THR A 201 -12.03 -1.34 -8.94
C THR A 201 -13.15 -1.21 -9.97
N PHE A 202 -12.93 -1.70 -11.19
CA PHE A 202 -13.92 -1.70 -12.28
C PHE A 202 -14.72 -2.99 -12.35
N ASP A 203 -14.17 -4.11 -11.93
CA ASP A 203 -14.93 -5.34 -11.74
C ASP A 203 -15.67 -5.27 -10.41
N ILE A 204 -16.79 -4.56 -10.43
CA ILE A 204 -17.62 -4.28 -9.25
C ILE A 204 -18.68 -5.35 -8.99
N LEU A 205 -18.84 -6.30 -9.92
CA LEU A 205 -19.79 -7.41 -9.81
C LEU A 205 -19.01 -8.68 -9.55
N PHE A 206 -19.06 -9.20 -8.35
CA PHE A 206 -18.45 -10.49 -8.02
C PHE A 206 -19.35 -11.63 -8.51
N LEU A 207 -19.64 -11.65 -9.79
CA LEU A 207 -20.44 -12.71 -10.40
C LEU A 207 -19.76 -14.06 -10.16
N ASN A 208 -20.54 -15.03 -9.67
CA ASN A 208 -20.08 -16.39 -9.37
C ASN A 208 -19.11 -16.54 -8.20
N THR A 209 -18.95 -15.52 -7.36
CA THR A 209 -18.04 -15.64 -6.20
C THR A 209 -18.65 -16.49 -5.10
N LYS A 210 -19.99 -16.45 -4.92
CA LYS A 210 -20.67 -17.13 -3.81
C LYS A 210 -20.52 -18.66 -3.86
N ASP A 211 -20.56 -19.22 -5.05
CA ASP A 211 -20.52 -20.66 -5.31
C ASP A 211 -19.27 -21.10 -6.08
N SER A 212 -18.32 -20.19 -6.31
CA SER A 212 -17.10 -20.52 -7.02
C SER A 212 -16.18 -21.36 -6.15
N PRO A 213 -15.75 -22.56 -6.60
CA PRO A 213 -14.78 -23.36 -5.85
C PRO A 213 -13.41 -22.68 -5.71
N ARG A 214 -13.17 -21.58 -6.44
CA ARG A 214 -11.95 -20.78 -6.37
C ARG A 214 -12.03 -19.65 -5.36
N ARG A 215 -13.25 -19.37 -4.83
CA ARG A 215 -13.40 -18.33 -3.83
C ARG A 215 -13.02 -18.89 -2.47
N GLN A 216 -11.99 -18.30 -1.88
CA GLN A 216 -11.70 -18.50 -0.47
C GLN A 216 -12.36 -17.40 0.35
N LYS A 217 -13.02 -17.78 1.43
CA LYS A 217 -13.56 -16.85 2.41
C LYS A 217 -12.38 -16.17 3.10
N TRP A 218 -12.32 -14.85 3.03
CA TRP A 218 -11.23 -14.08 3.62
C TRP A 218 -11.23 -14.19 5.16
N ASN A 219 -12.39 -13.97 5.76
CA ASN A 219 -12.63 -14.10 7.21
C ASN A 219 -14.14 -14.22 7.46
N ASP A 220 -14.55 -14.22 8.73
CA ASP A 220 -15.97 -14.37 9.08
C ASP A 220 -16.84 -13.15 8.73
N GLN A 221 -16.24 -12.01 8.45
CA GLN A 221 -16.93 -10.81 7.97
C GLN A 221 -17.14 -10.80 6.46
N ASP A 222 -16.44 -11.63 5.73
CA ASP A 222 -16.67 -11.82 4.29
C ASP A 222 -18.06 -12.41 4.05
N LYS A 223 -19.01 -11.55 3.74
CA LYS A 223 -20.41 -11.92 3.50
C LYS A 223 -20.65 -12.49 2.11
N GLY A 224 -19.63 -12.59 1.29
CA GLY A 224 -19.76 -13.08 -0.07
C GLY A 224 -20.64 -12.18 -0.93
N ASN A 225 -20.61 -10.88 -0.69
CA ASN A 225 -21.37 -9.92 -1.45
C ASN A 225 -21.10 -10.07 -2.95
N SER A 226 -22.15 -9.98 -3.71
CA SER A 226 -22.09 -10.13 -5.16
C SER A 226 -21.57 -8.87 -5.88
N ARG A 227 -21.30 -7.79 -5.14
CA ARG A 227 -20.83 -6.53 -5.73
C ARG A 227 -20.22 -5.59 -4.71
N VAL A 228 -19.36 -4.69 -5.18
CA VAL A 228 -18.98 -3.45 -4.47
C VAL A 228 -20.13 -2.44 -4.62
N ASN A 229 -20.48 -1.76 -3.55
CA ASN A 229 -21.61 -0.81 -3.54
C ASN A 229 -21.24 0.51 -4.23
N THR A 230 -21.08 0.47 -5.54
CA THR A 230 -20.65 1.58 -6.38
C THR A 230 -21.18 1.42 -7.81
N THR A 231 -20.82 2.36 -8.68
CA THR A 231 -20.99 2.28 -10.13
C THR A 231 -19.68 2.54 -10.83
N LEU A 232 -19.53 2.11 -12.08
CA LEU A 232 -18.33 2.40 -12.88
C LEU A 232 -18.08 3.90 -13.01
N ALA A 233 -19.16 4.68 -13.26
CA ALA A 233 -19.06 6.14 -13.34
C ALA A 233 -18.55 6.75 -12.04
N LYS A 234 -18.97 6.24 -10.89
CA LYS A 234 -18.47 6.68 -9.59
C LYS A 234 -17.01 6.33 -9.36
N GLN A 235 -16.55 5.15 -9.78
CA GLN A 235 -15.12 4.79 -9.69
C GLN A 235 -14.25 5.74 -10.51
N LEU A 236 -14.68 6.09 -11.73
CA LEU A 236 -14.00 7.09 -12.55
C LEU A 236 -13.99 8.48 -11.87
N ALA A 237 -15.12 8.91 -11.32
CA ALA A 237 -15.22 10.17 -10.59
C ALA A 237 -14.31 10.20 -9.35
N ASN A 238 -14.16 9.08 -8.65
CA ASN A 238 -13.28 8.99 -7.48
C ASN A 238 -11.81 9.25 -7.85
N TRP A 239 -11.33 8.87 -9.02
CA TRP A 239 -9.97 9.18 -9.47
C TRP A 239 -9.70 10.67 -9.60
N VAL A 240 -10.75 11.45 -9.94
CA VAL A 240 -10.63 12.91 -10.03
C VAL A 240 -10.75 13.57 -8.66
N ILE A 241 -11.67 13.07 -7.82
CA ILE A 241 -12.03 13.72 -6.56
C ILE A 241 -11.11 13.32 -5.41
N LEU A 242 -10.75 12.04 -5.32
CA LEU A 242 -9.92 11.48 -4.27
C LEU A 242 -8.48 11.32 -4.80
N TYR A 243 -7.84 12.46 -5.07
CA TYR A 243 -6.55 12.43 -5.71
C TYR A 243 -5.41 12.09 -4.74
N SER A 244 -4.44 11.38 -5.27
CA SER A 244 -3.13 11.16 -4.69
C SER A 244 -2.08 11.57 -5.72
N PRO A 245 -1.01 12.29 -5.33
CA PRO A 245 0.04 12.70 -6.28
C PRO A 245 1.11 11.63 -6.52
N LEU A 246 0.87 10.40 -6.08
CA LEU A 246 1.69 9.21 -6.34
C LEU A 246 0.90 8.20 -7.14
#